data_2f037f419fb935afdcf8e2518d1a56d1
#
_entry.id   2f037f419fb935afdcf8e2518d1a56d1
#
_cell.length_a   1.000
_cell.length_b   1.000
_cell.length_c   1.000
_cell.angle_alpha   90.00
_cell.angle_beta   90.00
_cell.angle_gamma   90.00
#
_symmetry.space_group_name_H-M   'P 1'
#
loop_
_entity.id
_entity.type
_entity.pdbx_description
1 polymer ?
#
loop_
_entity_poly.entity_id
_entity_poly.type
_entity_poly.pdbx_seq_one_letter_code
_entity_poly.pdbx_strand_id
1 'polypeptide(L)'
;SLYPQGGEKVLIHNTTGRIVPAGKLPIDVGCIVINTTTTVAITRYIKTGMPLVEKYITVDGSAIANPQNVIVPIGARVQDVIDFCGGFKTEPGKVIFGGPMMGVAVSDIRMPILKSTNGVLFFSKEKAVMPAITPCIRCGRCFNACPFHLMPAEFDRKYRNRDREALRRLHIL
;
A
#
# COMPACT_ATOMS: atom_id res chain seq x y z
N SER A 1 13.79 -3.96 8.10
CA SER A 1 13.53 -2.51 7.98
C SER A 1 12.09 -2.21 8.41
N LEU A 2 11.88 -1.09 9.06
CA LEU A 2 10.58 -0.64 9.53
C LEU A 2 10.01 0.43 8.58
N TYR A 3 8.67 0.58 8.58
CA TYR A 3 8.04 1.72 7.92
C TYR A 3 8.63 3.04 8.47
N PRO A 4 8.96 4.04 7.64
CA PRO A 4 8.70 4.16 6.19
C PRO A 4 9.95 3.92 5.32
N GLN A 5 10.89 3.10 5.71
CA GLN A 5 12.19 2.91 5.05
C GLN A 5 12.08 2.49 3.56
N GLY A 6 10.97 1.88 3.16
CA GLY A 6 10.67 1.56 1.76
C GLY A 6 10.04 2.70 0.97
N GLY A 7 9.75 3.84 1.61
CA GLY A 7 9.26 5.02 0.91
C GLY A 7 10.33 5.58 -0.04
N GLU A 8 9.96 5.87 -1.28
CA GLU A 8 10.89 6.21 -2.37
C GLU A 8 11.92 7.28 -1.97
N LYS A 9 11.46 8.43 -1.46
CA LYS A 9 12.35 9.54 -1.08
C LYS A 9 13.19 9.23 0.16
N VAL A 10 12.64 8.47 1.11
CA VAL A 10 13.35 8.01 2.31
C VAL A 10 14.47 7.04 1.93
N LEU A 11 14.17 6.11 1.01
CA LEU A 11 15.15 5.15 0.51
C LEU A 11 16.31 5.87 -0.18
N ILE A 12 16.03 6.84 -1.05
CA ILE A 12 17.06 7.65 -1.73
C ILE A 12 17.95 8.34 -0.70
N HIS A 13 17.36 9.02 0.28
CA HIS A 13 18.14 9.71 1.30
C HIS A 13 19.03 8.75 2.09
N ASN A 14 18.46 7.63 2.56
CA ASN A 14 19.19 6.67 3.39
C ASN A 14 20.30 5.92 2.66
N THR A 15 20.18 5.77 1.33
CA THR A 15 21.19 5.05 0.53
C THR A 15 22.22 5.94 -0.13
N THR A 16 21.84 7.17 -0.48
CA THR A 16 22.70 8.08 -1.28
C THR A 16 23.01 9.40 -0.59
N GLY A 17 22.35 9.72 0.52
CA GLY A 17 22.43 11.04 1.18
C GLY A 17 21.71 12.16 0.42
N ARG A 18 21.16 11.90 -0.78
CA ARG A 18 20.48 12.91 -1.59
C ARG A 18 19.09 13.20 -1.08
N ILE A 19 18.69 14.47 -1.09
CA ILE A 19 17.35 14.91 -0.68
C ILE A 19 16.56 15.30 -1.94
N VAL A 20 15.44 14.62 -2.17
CA VAL A 20 14.50 14.97 -3.23
C VAL A 20 13.61 16.12 -2.73
N PRO A 21 13.69 17.33 -3.33
CA PRO A 21 12.91 18.48 -2.89
C PRO A 21 11.39 18.24 -3.00
N ALA A 22 10.61 19.05 -2.28
CA ALA A 22 9.14 19.02 -2.41
C ALA A 22 8.72 19.31 -3.85
N GLY A 23 7.74 18.54 -4.37
CA GLY A 23 7.28 18.67 -5.75
C GLY A 23 8.23 18.12 -6.83
N LYS A 24 9.43 17.65 -6.46
CA LYS A 24 10.41 17.06 -7.38
C LYS A 24 10.34 15.53 -7.38
N LEU A 25 10.89 14.94 -8.45
CA LEU A 25 10.99 13.50 -8.65
C LEU A 25 12.40 12.98 -8.34
N PRO A 26 12.57 11.69 -8.07
CA PRO A 26 13.89 11.07 -7.88
C PRO A 26 14.88 11.35 -9.01
N ILE A 27 14.40 11.39 -10.24
CA ILE A 27 15.24 11.67 -11.42
C ILE A 27 15.92 13.04 -11.35
N ASP A 28 15.29 14.04 -10.72
CA ASP A 28 15.86 15.39 -10.56
C ASP A 28 17.13 15.39 -9.68
N VAL A 29 17.31 14.35 -8.89
CA VAL A 29 18.53 14.14 -8.07
C VAL A 29 19.37 12.98 -8.60
N GLY A 30 19.12 12.54 -9.84
CA GLY A 30 19.88 11.48 -10.51
C GLY A 30 19.65 10.10 -9.91
N CYS A 31 18.46 9.85 -9.37
CA CYS A 31 18.07 8.55 -8.80
C CYS A 31 16.87 7.97 -9.53
N ILE A 32 16.84 6.64 -9.64
CA ILE A 32 15.68 5.87 -10.10
C ILE A 32 15.41 4.79 -9.05
N VAL A 33 14.19 4.75 -8.54
CA VAL A 33 13.75 3.71 -7.59
C VAL A 33 12.84 2.74 -8.33
N ILE A 34 13.20 1.47 -8.30
CA ILE A 34 12.46 0.40 -8.99
C ILE A 34 12.13 -0.69 -7.97
N ASN A 35 10.89 -1.17 -8.02
CA ASN A 35 10.46 -2.31 -7.20
C ASN A 35 11.27 -3.58 -7.57
N THR A 36 11.66 -4.36 -6.57
CA THR A 36 12.46 -5.57 -6.74
C THR A 36 11.83 -6.57 -7.73
N THR A 37 10.52 -6.78 -7.67
CA THR A 37 9.83 -7.69 -8.61
C THR A 37 9.86 -7.16 -10.05
N THR A 38 9.84 -5.83 -10.21
CA THR A 38 10.00 -5.19 -11.53
C THR A 38 11.41 -5.41 -12.07
N THR A 39 12.44 -5.30 -11.22
CA THR A 39 13.83 -5.57 -11.62
C THR A 39 14.00 -7.03 -12.07
N VAL A 40 13.41 -7.98 -11.34
CA VAL A 40 13.43 -9.41 -11.73
C VAL A 40 12.73 -9.61 -13.08
N ALA A 41 11.58 -8.97 -13.30
CA ALA A 41 10.84 -9.06 -14.55
C ALA A 41 11.63 -8.48 -15.74
N ILE A 42 12.31 -7.34 -15.57
CA ILE A 42 13.18 -6.74 -16.59
C ILE A 42 14.33 -7.70 -16.93
N THR A 43 15.00 -8.25 -15.91
CA THR A 43 16.10 -9.21 -16.10
C THR A 43 15.63 -10.45 -16.87
N ARG A 44 14.45 -10.98 -16.52
CA ARG A 44 13.86 -12.13 -17.22
C ARG A 44 13.54 -11.78 -18.67
N TYR A 45 12.95 -10.61 -18.91
CA TYR A 45 12.66 -10.14 -20.28
C TYR A 45 13.91 -10.04 -21.13
N ILE A 46 14.99 -9.44 -20.63
CA ILE A 46 16.26 -9.32 -21.36
C ILE A 46 16.84 -10.68 -21.71
N LYS A 47 16.74 -11.68 -20.80
CA LYS A 47 17.29 -13.02 -21.01
C LYS A 47 16.44 -13.90 -21.92
N THR A 48 15.12 -13.77 -21.89
CA THR A 48 14.21 -14.75 -22.49
C THR A 48 13.27 -14.17 -23.54
N GLY A 49 13.15 -12.83 -23.65
CA GLY A 49 12.14 -12.17 -24.47
C GLY A 49 10.71 -12.27 -23.89
N MET A 50 10.51 -12.95 -22.74
CA MET A 50 9.20 -13.14 -22.15
C MET A 50 8.73 -11.87 -21.43
N PRO A 51 7.64 -11.23 -21.84
CA PRO A 51 7.11 -10.04 -21.18
C PRO A 51 6.54 -10.36 -19.79
N LEU A 52 6.16 -9.32 -19.03
CA LEU A 52 5.51 -9.46 -17.73
C LEU A 52 4.08 -10.01 -17.91
N VAL A 53 3.92 -11.32 -17.80
CA VAL A 53 2.64 -12.03 -17.91
C VAL A 53 2.17 -12.64 -16.59
N GLU A 54 3.02 -12.63 -15.57
CA GLU A 54 2.74 -13.16 -14.24
C GLU A 54 3.23 -12.22 -13.14
N LYS A 55 2.62 -12.30 -11.97
CA LYS A 55 2.94 -11.46 -10.81
C LYS A 55 3.14 -12.31 -9.56
N TYR A 56 4.09 -11.88 -8.74
CA TYR A 56 4.20 -12.31 -7.35
C TYR A 56 3.27 -11.45 -6.52
N ILE A 57 2.30 -12.05 -5.85
CA ILE A 57 1.36 -11.35 -4.97
C ILE A 57 1.32 -12.00 -3.59
N THR A 58 1.05 -11.21 -2.58
CA THR A 58 0.76 -11.68 -1.23
C THR A 58 -0.74 -11.82 -1.06
N VAL A 59 -1.18 -13.00 -0.65
CA VAL A 59 -2.57 -13.27 -0.26
C VAL A 59 -2.58 -13.48 1.25
N ASP A 60 -3.26 -12.62 1.98
CA ASP A 60 -3.25 -12.65 3.45
C ASP A 60 -4.56 -12.11 4.03
N GLY A 61 -4.68 -12.14 5.34
CA GLY A 61 -5.80 -11.61 6.09
C GLY A 61 -6.49 -12.65 6.96
N SER A 62 -7.31 -12.14 7.87
CA SER A 62 -7.97 -13.00 8.87
C SER A 62 -9.05 -13.91 8.31
N ALA A 63 -9.53 -13.68 7.07
CA ALA A 63 -10.59 -14.47 6.46
C ALA A 63 -10.07 -15.61 5.56
N ILE A 64 -8.85 -15.52 5.00
CA ILE A 64 -8.29 -16.53 4.10
C ILE A 64 -7.81 -17.76 4.88
N ALA A 65 -7.97 -18.95 4.31
CA ALA A 65 -7.59 -20.19 4.98
C ALA A 65 -6.08 -20.35 5.09
N ASN A 66 -5.37 -20.25 3.97
CA ASN A 66 -3.92 -20.44 3.89
C ASN A 66 -3.23 -19.18 3.34
N PRO A 67 -2.84 -18.22 4.21
CA PRO A 67 -2.09 -17.04 3.78
C PRO A 67 -0.74 -17.44 3.16
N GLN A 68 -0.43 -16.92 1.97
CA GLN A 68 0.81 -17.24 1.28
C GLN A 68 1.16 -16.24 0.18
N ASN A 69 2.40 -16.30 -0.29
CA ASN A 69 2.81 -15.62 -1.51
C ASN A 69 2.62 -16.56 -2.70
N VAL A 70 1.99 -16.07 -3.76
CA VAL A 70 1.68 -16.85 -4.95
C VAL A 70 2.16 -16.17 -6.21
N ILE A 71 2.48 -16.95 -7.23
CA ILE A 71 2.72 -16.46 -8.59
C ILE A 71 1.42 -16.68 -9.36
N VAL A 72 0.88 -15.61 -9.92
CA VAL A 72 -0.39 -15.65 -10.65
C VAL A 72 -0.26 -15.01 -12.01
N PRO A 73 -0.92 -15.53 -13.05
CA PRO A 73 -1.04 -14.86 -14.33
C PRO A 73 -1.76 -13.52 -14.17
N ILE A 74 -1.30 -12.50 -14.89
CA ILE A 74 -2.02 -11.22 -14.97
C ILE A 74 -3.34 -11.48 -15.69
N GLY A 75 -4.45 -10.99 -15.11
CA GLY A 75 -5.79 -11.27 -15.57
C GLY A 75 -6.47 -12.47 -14.89
N ALA A 76 -5.75 -13.23 -14.05
CA ALA A 76 -6.37 -14.28 -13.24
C ALA A 76 -7.48 -13.71 -12.36
N ARG A 77 -8.58 -14.43 -12.21
CA ARG A 77 -9.68 -13.99 -11.32
C ARG A 77 -9.24 -14.14 -9.88
N VAL A 78 -9.62 -13.17 -9.07
CA VAL A 78 -9.35 -13.23 -7.61
C VAL A 78 -9.97 -14.47 -6.98
N GLN A 79 -11.11 -14.94 -7.48
CA GLN A 79 -11.72 -16.19 -7.00
C GLN A 79 -10.79 -17.40 -7.17
N ASP A 80 -10.14 -17.54 -8.32
CA ASP A 80 -9.22 -18.67 -8.55
C ASP A 80 -8.02 -18.63 -7.58
N VAL A 81 -7.58 -17.42 -7.21
CA VAL A 81 -6.53 -17.22 -6.22
C VAL A 81 -7.00 -17.58 -4.81
N ILE A 82 -8.25 -17.21 -4.46
CA ILE A 82 -8.88 -17.59 -3.19
C ILE A 82 -8.97 -19.11 -3.09
N ASP A 83 -9.46 -19.77 -4.13
CA ASP A 83 -9.63 -21.22 -4.17
C ASP A 83 -8.28 -21.94 -4.04
N PHE A 84 -7.25 -21.45 -4.72
CA PHE A 84 -5.87 -21.95 -4.60
C PHE A 84 -5.34 -21.81 -3.16
N CYS A 85 -5.71 -20.75 -2.45
CA CYS A 85 -5.34 -20.53 -1.06
C CYS A 85 -6.24 -21.28 -0.05
N GLY A 86 -7.04 -22.24 -0.52
CA GLY A 86 -7.90 -23.08 0.33
C GLY A 86 -9.25 -22.47 0.69
N GLY A 87 -9.63 -21.39 0.00
CA GLY A 87 -10.89 -20.70 0.24
C GLY A 87 -10.87 -19.79 1.48
N PHE A 88 -12.04 -19.40 1.90
CA PHE A 88 -12.23 -18.64 3.13
C PHE A 88 -12.47 -19.55 4.33
N LYS A 89 -11.80 -19.29 5.44
CA LYS A 89 -12.13 -19.92 6.75
C LYS A 89 -13.25 -19.20 7.50
N THR A 90 -13.48 -17.92 7.17
CA THR A 90 -14.58 -17.10 7.67
C THR A 90 -15.06 -16.16 6.58
N GLU A 91 -16.30 -15.70 6.65
CA GLU A 91 -16.83 -14.75 5.68
C GLU A 91 -16.04 -13.44 5.70
N PRO A 92 -15.55 -12.95 4.53
CA PRO A 92 -14.81 -11.70 4.46
C PRO A 92 -15.74 -10.50 4.67
N GLY A 93 -15.33 -9.56 5.52
CA GLY A 93 -16.02 -8.29 5.75
C GLY A 93 -15.36 -7.11 5.03
N LYS A 94 -14.10 -7.25 4.61
CA LYS A 94 -13.38 -6.24 3.85
C LYS A 94 -12.31 -6.90 2.98
N VAL A 95 -12.22 -6.45 1.74
CA VAL A 95 -11.16 -6.86 0.81
C VAL A 95 -10.36 -5.64 0.40
N ILE A 96 -9.03 -5.74 0.46
CA ILE A 96 -8.11 -4.67 0.08
C ILE A 96 -7.15 -5.17 -1.00
N PHE A 97 -7.11 -4.47 -2.12
CA PHE A 97 -6.09 -4.66 -3.15
C PHE A 97 -4.88 -3.77 -2.85
N GLY A 98 -3.75 -4.39 -2.53
CA GLY A 98 -2.54 -3.74 -2.08
C GLY A 98 -2.28 -3.93 -0.58
N GLY A 99 -1.46 -3.05 0.00
CA GLY A 99 -1.13 -3.09 1.42
C GLY A 99 -2.21 -2.48 2.32
N PRO A 100 -2.20 -2.75 3.63
CA PRO A 100 -3.24 -2.31 4.55
C PRO A 100 -3.33 -0.78 4.70
N MET A 101 -2.24 -0.05 4.40
CA MET A 101 -2.19 1.42 4.55
C MET A 101 -2.51 2.17 3.25
N MET A 102 -2.09 1.63 2.10
CA MET A 102 -2.18 2.32 0.80
C MET A 102 -3.07 1.59 -0.20
N GLY A 103 -3.58 0.41 0.15
CA GLY A 103 -4.42 -0.38 -0.72
C GLY A 103 -5.84 0.19 -0.84
N VAL A 104 -6.52 -0.23 -1.88
CA VAL A 104 -7.89 0.18 -2.19
C VAL A 104 -8.87 -0.88 -1.71
N ALA A 105 -9.84 -0.49 -0.89
CA ALA A 105 -10.92 -1.38 -0.51
C ALA A 105 -11.87 -1.59 -1.69
N VAL A 106 -12.20 -2.85 -1.96
CA VAL A 106 -13.08 -3.23 -3.06
C VAL A 106 -14.29 -4.00 -2.54
N SER A 107 -15.43 -3.79 -3.18
CA SER A 107 -16.69 -4.49 -2.88
C SER A 107 -16.93 -5.69 -3.81
N ASP A 108 -16.22 -5.74 -4.93
CA ASP A 108 -16.40 -6.79 -5.95
C ASP A 108 -15.10 -7.59 -6.12
N ILE A 109 -15.14 -8.87 -5.74
CA ILE A 109 -14.02 -9.81 -5.88
C ILE A 109 -13.92 -10.45 -7.27
N ARG A 110 -14.82 -10.12 -8.20
CA ARG A 110 -14.74 -10.58 -9.60
C ARG A 110 -13.66 -9.85 -10.40
N MET A 111 -13.02 -8.86 -9.80
CA MET A 111 -11.91 -8.15 -10.42
C MET A 111 -10.74 -9.08 -10.73
N PRO A 112 -10.05 -8.88 -11.86
CA PRO A 112 -8.85 -9.64 -12.18
C PRO A 112 -7.63 -9.11 -11.41
N ILE A 113 -6.62 -9.95 -11.30
CA ILE A 113 -5.28 -9.53 -10.86
C ILE A 113 -4.64 -8.67 -11.95
N LEU A 114 -4.25 -7.46 -11.58
CA LEU A 114 -3.66 -6.46 -12.48
C LEU A 114 -2.13 -6.40 -12.32
N LYS A 115 -1.45 -5.74 -13.26
CA LYS A 115 0.00 -5.46 -13.16
C LYS A 115 0.38 -4.70 -11.89
N SER A 116 -0.51 -3.84 -11.39
CA SER A 116 -0.32 -3.05 -10.17
C SER A 116 -0.64 -3.81 -8.88
N THR A 117 -1.28 -4.99 -8.95
CA THR A 117 -1.66 -5.77 -7.77
C THR A 117 -0.41 -6.42 -7.17
N ASN A 118 -0.04 -6.02 -5.96
CA ASN A 118 1.08 -6.61 -5.20
C ASN A 118 0.60 -7.48 -4.04
N GLY A 119 -0.67 -7.40 -3.70
CA GLY A 119 -1.29 -8.22 -2.67
C GLY A 119 -2.80 -8.06 -2.64
N VAL A 120 -3.47 -9.03 -2.04
CA VAL A 120 -4.89 -8.99 -1.77
C VAL A 120 -5.10 -9.45 -0.33
N LEU A 121 -5.75 -8.61 0.47
CA LEU A 121 -5.99 -8.84 1.89
C LEU A 121 -7.47 -9.05 2.16
N PHE A 122 -7.79 -10.14 2.84
CA PHE A 122 -9.16 -10.54 3.17
C PHE A 122 -9.37 -10.49 4.68
N PHE A 123 -10.04 -9.45 5.17
CA PHE A 123 -10.34 -9.32 6.59
C PHE A 123 -11.71 -9.92 6.93
N SER A 124 -11.78 -10.68 8.01
CA SER A 124 -13.05 -11.18 8.54
C SER A 124 -13.96 -10.02 8.95
N LYS A 125 -15.27 -10.28 9.03
CA LYS A 125 -16.24 -9.26 9.48
C LYS A 125 -15.84 -8.62 10.81
N GLU A 126 -15.36 -9.43 11.76
CA GLU A 126 -14.89 -8.95 13.06
C GLU A 126 -13.72 -7.95 12.95
N LYS A 127 -12.73 -8.26 12.09
CA LYS A 127 -11.55 -7.40 11.88
C LYS A 127 -11.81 -6.22 10.92
N ALA A 128 -12.92 -6.25 10.20
CA ALA A 128 -13.34 -5.20 9.29
C ALA A 128 -14.16 -4.08 9.96
N VAL A 129 -14.55 -4.26 11.21
CA VAL A 129 -15.34 -3.27 11.96
C VAL A 129 -14.55 -1.97 12.11
N MET A 130 -15.17 -0.87 11.70
CA MET A 130 -14.62 0.46 11.92
C MET A 130 -14.85 0.86 13.37
N PRO A 131 -13.81 1.28 14.12
CA PRO A 131 -14.00 1.78 15.47
C PRO A 131 -14.85 3.05 15.47
N ALA A 132 -15.57 3.29 16.57
CA ALA A 132 -16.34 4.53 16.73
C ALA A 132 -15.41 5.75 16.68
N ILE A 133 -15.85 6.80 15.98
CA ILE A 133 -15.13 8.06 15.91
C ILE A 133 -15.22 8.74 17.28
N THR A 134 -14.07 8.98 17.89
CA THR A 134 -13.97 9.68 19.18
C THR A 134 -13.27 11.02 19.04
N PRO A 135 -13.61 12.03 19.86
CA PRO A 135 -12.91 13.31 19.85
C PRO A 135 -11.41 13.13 20.15
N CYS A 136 -10.57 13.90 19.46
CA CYS A 136 -9.14 13.90 19.71
C CYS A 136 -8.81 14.52 21.08
N ILE A 137 -8.12 13.76 21.95
CA ILE A 137 -7.70 14.24 23.29
C ILE A 137 -6.42 15.09 23.26
N ARG A 138 -5.87 15.37 22.09
CA ARG A 138 -4.67 16.20 21.84
C ARG A 138 -3.40 15.73 22.58
N CYS A 139 -3.21 14.43 22.76
CA CYS A 139 -2.06 13.87 23.48
C CYS A 139 -0.73 13.92 22.70
N GLY A 140 -0.72 14.27 21.41
CA GLY A 140 0.49 14.38 20.59
C GLY A 140 1.13 13.04 20.17
N ARG A 141 0.61 11.90 20.57
CA ARG A 141 1.22 10.58 20.26
C ARG A 141 1.37 10.33 18.75
N CYS A 142 0.40 10.78 17.93
CA CYS A 142 0.47 10.64 16.48
C CYS A 142 1.62 11.45 15.87
N PHE A 143 1.91 12.65 16.39
CA PHE A 143 3.06 13.46 15.99
C PHE A 143 4.38 12.77 16.36
N ASN A 144 4.51 12.31 17.60
CA ASN A 144 5.72 11.64 18.08
C ASN A 144 5.98 10.28 17.38
N ALA A 145 4.92 9.58 16.98
CA ALA A 145 5.04 8.32 16.26
C ALA A 145 5.34 8.49 14.77
N CYS A 146 5.09 9.68 14.21
CA CYS A 146 5.33 9.93 12.80
C CYS A 146 6.82 10.24 12.55
N PRO A 147 7.52 9.47 11.70
CA PRO A 147 8.94 9.72 11.39
C PRO A 147 9.16 11.05 10.66
N PHE A 148 8.12 11.65 10.08
CA PHE A 148 8.14 12.97 9.44
C PHE A 148 7.59 14.09 10.33
N HIS A 149 7.25 13.79 11.57
CA HIS A 149 6.62 14.73 12.52
C HIS A 149 5.38 15.44 11.93
N LEU A 150 4.59 14.72 11.15
CA LEU A 150 3.33 15.23 10.64
C LEU A 150 2.30 15.35 11.77
N MET A 151 1.34 16.24 11.62
CA MET A 151 0.30 16.53 12.61
C MET A 151 -1.09 16.01 12.17
N PRO A 152 -1.35 14.70 12.16
CA PRO A 152 -2.61 14.15 11.60
C PRO A 152 -3.87 14.72 12.25
N ALA A 153 -3.83 14.96 13.56
CA ALA A 153 -4.95 15.54 14.28
C ALA A 153 -5.27 16.99 13.83
N GLU A 154 -4.23 17.75 13.47
CA GLU A 154 -4.40 19.10 12.94
C GLU A 154 -4.93 19.06 11.50
N PHE A 155 -4.47 18.10 10.70
CA PHE A 155 -4.98 17.88 9.35
C PHE A 155 -6.48 17.58 9.34
N ASP A 156 -6.94 16.63 10.17
CA ASP A 156 -8.35 16.30 10.30
C ASP A 156 -9.18 17.52 10.74
N ARG A 157 -8.71 18.26 11.74
CA ARG A 157 -9.37 19.46 12.22
C ARG A 157 -9.53 20.53 11.14
N LYS A 158 -8.44 20.81 10.39
CA LYS A 158 -8.44 21.81 9.32
C LYS A 158 -9.29 21.37 8.14
N TYR A 159 -9.24 20.08 7.80
CA TYR A 159 -10.08 19.50 6.76
C TYR A 159 -11.58 19.62 7.09
N ARG A 160 -11.99 19.25 8.30
CA ARG A 160 -13.39 19.39 8.76
C ARG A 160 -13.88 20.83 8.75
N ASN A 161 -13.00 21.76 9.10
CA ASN A 161 -13.30 23.19 9.08
C ASN A 161 -13.19 23.81 7.67
N ARG A 162 -12.87 23.03 6.63
CA ARG A 162 -12.67 23.49 5.24
C ARG A 162 -11.63 24.61 5.10
N ASP A 163 -10.66 24.67 6.01
CA ASP A 163 -9.60 25.67 6.05
C ASP A 163 -8.51 25.31 5.04
N ARG A 164 -8.76 25.63 3.77
CA ARG A 164 -7.86 25.31 2.65
C ARG A 164 -6.50 25.97 2.77
N GLU A 165 -6.46 27.19 3.31
CA GLU A 165 -5.20 27.92 3.44
C GLU A 165 -4.28 27.25 4.48
N ALA A 166 -4.83 26.87 5.63
CA ALA A 166 -4.08 26.11 6.62
C ALA A 166 -3.64 24.74 6.10
N LEU A 167 -4.47 24.04 5.31
CA LEU A 167 -4.09 22.75 4.69
C LEU A 167 -2.92 22.91 3.71
N ARG A 168 -2.88 24.00 2.93
CA ARG A 168 -1.73 24.33 2.07
C ARG A 168 -0.46 24.59 2.88
N ARG A 169 -0.55 25.35 3.97
CA ARG A 169 0.60 25.57 4.87
C ARG A 169 1.11 24.30 5.52
N LEU A 170 0.23 23.31 5.70
CA LEU A 170 0.57 21.99 6.21
C LEU A 170 1.02 21.01 5.12
N HIS A 171 1.18 21.45 3.87
CA HIS A 171 1.61 20.68 2.71
C HIS A 171 0.72 19.46 2.38
N ILE A 172 -0.59 19.59 2.58
CA ILE A 172 -1.58 18.54 2.24
C ILE A 172 -2.31 18.84 0.92
N LEU A 173 -2.35 20.08 0.50
CA LEU A 173 -2.94 20.54 -0.77
C LEU A 173 -1.89 21.22 -1.64
#